data_6965f64f5cdb590d26bbed8a128e8491
#
_entry.id   6965f64f5cdb590d26bbed8a128e8491
#
_cell.length_a   1.000
_cell.length_b   1.000
_cell.length_c   1.000
_cell.angle_alpha   90.00
_cell.angle_beta   90.00
_cell.angle_gamma   90.00
#
_symmetry.space_group_name_H-M   'P 1'
#
loop_
_entity.id
_entity.type
_entity.pdbx_description
1 polymer ?
#
loop_
_entity_poly.entity_id
_entity_poly.type
_entity_poly.pdbx_seq_one_letter_code
_entity_poly.pdbx_strand_id
1 'polypeptide(L)'
;KFTLIDRLYDPQSLKGGSRDLQNPNYPVSTQEATILKIEGNQVTIKEPLLLDLRPEYTPVIAEWKHIKEVGIEHLRFDFPYDLYNGHHVQDGYSAIFLTSTAHSWVKDIKIHNGDNGILADDCANITIENVETTGRTYHYTVMLGLAYNFLCKNITVNAPCVHSLSFNTGARRCVFTDCDVNVQPTLDQHSGCNFQNLFDNIRIIDK
;
A
#
# COMPACT_ATOMS: atom_id res chain seq x y z
N LYS A 1 17.97 -8.32 6.26
CA LYS A 1 16.64 -7.76 6.43
C LYS A 1 15.64 -8.90 6.51
N PHE A 2 14.77 -8.92 7.50
CA PHE A 2 13.80 -10.00 7.71
C PHE A 2 12.40 -9.44 7.71
N THR A 3 11.48 -10.20 7.19
CA THR A 3 10.05 -9.97 7.36
C THR A 3 9.57 -10.81 8.52
N LEU A 4 8.97 -10.19 9.52
CA LEU A 4 8.22 -10.90 10.55
C LEU A 4 6.84 -11.20 9.99
N ILE A 5 6.53 -12.46 9.85
CA ILE A 5 5.21 -12.90 9.44
C ILE A 5 4.50 -13.36 10.71
N ASP A 6 3.53 -12.59 11.14
CA ASP A 6 2.68 -12.93 12.27
C ASP A 6 1.30 -13.31 11.74
N ARG A 7 0.83 -14.49 12.09
CA ARG A 7 -0.52 -14.94 11.78
C ARG A 7 -1.45 -14.56 12.91
N LEU A 8 -1.99 -13.35 12.85
CA LEU A 8 -3.16 -12.98 13.64
C LEU A 8 -4.39 -13.73 13.10
N TYR A 9 -4.45 -15.03 13.35
CA TYR A 9 -5.50 -15.88 12.83
C TYR A 9 -6.54 -16.17 13.89
N ASP A 10 -7.64 -15.45 13.89
CA ASP A 10 -8.90 -15.90 14.43
C ASP A 10 -9.82 -16.33 13.27
N PRO A 11 -10.06 -17.63 13.06
CA PRO A 11 -10.91 -18.12 11.98
C PRO A 11 -12.35 -17.61 12.05
N GLN A 12 -12.77 -17.08 13.19
CA GLN A 12 -14.13 -16.57 13.37
C GLN A 12 -14.25 -15.08 13.03
N SER A 13 -13.21 -14.29 13.26
CA SER A 13 -13.20 -12.87 12.91
C SER A 13 -13.07 -12.64 11.41
N LEU A 14 -12.64 -13.64 10.66
CA LEU A 14 -12.44 -13.60 9.21
C LEU A 14 -13.65 -14.04 8.38
N LYS A 15 -14.78 -14.40 9.02
CA LYS A 15 -16.03 -14.67 8.31
C LYS A 15 -16.53 -13.39 7.66
N GLY A 16 -16.25 -13.23 6.36
CA GLY A 16 -16.59 -12.04 5.58
C GLY A 16 -15.38 -11.24 5.08
N GLY A 17 -14.15 -11.66 5.44
CA GLY A 17 -12.92 -11.09 4.87
C GLY A 17 -12.65 -11.55 3.44
N SER A 18 -11.64 -10.97 2.81
CA SER A 18 -11.21 -11.38 1.48
C SER A 18 -10.79 -12.85 1.46
N ARG A 19 -10.85 -13.47 0.28
CA ARG A 19 -10.43 -14.87 0.08
C ARG A 19 -9.00 -15.13 0.56
N ASP A 20 -8.14 -14.13 0.47
CA ASP A 20 -6.74 -14.23 0.84
C ASP A 20 -6.55 -14.39 2.35
N LEU A 21 -7.37 -13.75 3.16
CA LEU A 21 -7.34 -13.89 4.62
C LEU A 21 -7.84 -15.25 5.11
N GLN A 22 -8.59 -15.97 4.28
CA GLN A 22 -9.06 -17.31 4.58
C GLN A 22 -8.01 -18.40 4.26
N ASN A 23 -6.94 -18.04 3.55
CA ASN A 23 -5.85 -18.94 3.23
C ASN A 23 -4.93 -19.10 4.46
N PRO A 24 -4.83 -20.30 5.08
CA PRO A 24 -4.00 -20.50 6.27
C PRO A 24 -2.50 -20.31 6.00
N ASN A 25 -2.09 -20.27 4.73
CA ASN A 25 -0.71 -20.03 4.33
C ASN A 25 -0.42 -18.56 3.99
N TYR A 26 -1.44 -17.70 3.98
CA TYR A 26 -1.26 -16.29 3.72
C TYR A 26 -0.91 -15.53 5.02
N PRO A 27 0.17 -14.76 5.05
CA PRO A 27 0.53 -13.99 6.23
C PRO A 27 -0.50 -12.89 6.44
N VAL A 28 -1.14 -12.87 7.59
CA VAL A 28 -2.17 -11.88 7.93
C VAL A 28 -1.54 -10.55 8.37
N SER A 29 -0.36 -10.61 8.98
CA SER A 29 0.42 -9.44 9.35
C SER A 29 1.90 -9.68 9.07
N THR A 30 2.55 -8.72 8.44
CA THR A 30 3.99 -8.74 8.17
C THR A 30 4.62 -7.47 8.70
N GLN A 31 5.88 -7.55 9.08
CA GLN A 31 6.68 -6.38 9.43
C GLN A 31 8.10 -6.56 8.89
N GLU A 32 8.57 -5.59 8.14
CA GLU A 32 9.96 -5.51 7.69
C GLU A 32 10.81 -4.96 8.83
N ALA A 33 11.94 -5.61 9.06
CA ALA A 33 12.88 -5.18 10.09
C ALA A 33 14.34 -5.33 9.62
N THR A 34 15.19 -4.43 10.08
CA THR A 34 16.63 -4.48 9.81
C THR A 34 17.33 -5.22 10.95
N ILE A 35 18.06 -6.27 10.64
CA ILE A 35 18.90 -6.93 11.63
C ILE A 35 20.11 -6.07 11.93
N LEU A 36 20.33 -5.78 13.20
CA LEU A 36 21.50 -5.09 13.69
C LEU A 36 22.57 -6.09 14.17
N LYS A 37 22.14 -7.21 14.79
CA LYS A 37 23.05 -8.19 15.40
C LYS A 37 22.40 -9.56 15.51
N ILE A 38 23.21 -10.60 15.41
CA ILE A 38 22.83 -11.98 15.70
C ILE A 38 23.86 -12.56 16.68
N GLU A 39 23.40 -13.06 17.82
CA GLU A 39 24.23 -13.73 18.82
C GLU A 39 23.54 -15.03 19.26
N GLY A 40 24.09 -16.14 18.81
CA GLY A 40 23.46 -17.43 19.00
C GLY A 40 22.04 -17.46 18.44
N ASN A 41 21.05 -17.64 19.31
CA ASN A 41 19.61 -17.64 18.94
C ASN A 41 18.93 -16.27 19.16
N GLN A 42 19.70 -15.24 19.45
CA GLN A 42 19.14 -13.89 19.67
C GLN A 42 19.38 -13.02 18.44
N VAL A 43 18.31 -12.38 17.99
CA VAL A 43 18.35 -11.45 16.86
C VAL A 43 17.93 -10.07 17.37
N THR A 44 18.82 -9.09 17.23
CA THR A 44 18.49 -7.68 17.53
C THR A 44 18.07 -7.00 16.23
N ILE A 45 16.89 -6.40 16.24
CA ILE A 45 16.34 -5.63 15.11
C ILE A 45 16.34 -4.14 15.42
N LYS A 46 16.37 -3.31 14.40
CA LYS A 46 16.35 -1.85 14.50
C LYS A 46 14.96 -1.32 14.84
N GLU A 47 13.98 -1.81 14.12
CA GLU A 47 12.60 -1.36 14.24
C GLU A 47 11.91 -2.09 15.41
N PRO A 48 11.15 -1.38 16.25
CA PRO A 48 10.36 -2.04 17.30
C PRO A 48 9.29 -2.94 16.67
N LEU A 49 8.98 -4.03 17.36
CA LEU A 49 7.84 -4.86 16.97
C LEU A 49 6.54 -4.07 17.10
N LEU A 50 5.69 -4.15 16.07
CA LEU A 50 4.39 -3.49 16.06
C LEU A 50 3.32 -4.26 16.81
N LEU A 51 3.51 -5.55 16.96
CA LEU A 51 2.57 -6.46 17.62
C LEU A 51 3.31 -7.36 18.59
N ASP A 52 2.60 -7.82 19.61
CA ASP A 52 3.10 -8.87 20.49
C ASP A 52 3.24 -10.17 19.73
N LEU A 53 4.42 -10.75 19.73
CA LEU A 53 4.66 -12.07 19.14
C LEU A 53 4.20 -13.14 20.12
N ARG A 54 3.05 -13.74 19.88
CA ARG A 54 2.49 -14.81 20.70
C ARG A 54 2.68 -16.16 20.03
N PRO A 55 2.99 -17.22 20.77
CA PRO A 55 3.19 -18.54 20.20
C PRO A 55 1.99 -19.03 19.38
N GLU A 56 0.77 -18.71 19.79
CA GLU A 56 -0.48 -19.05 19.09
C GLU A 56 -0.59 -18.45 17.70
N TYR A 57 0.14 -17.36 17.41
CA TYR A 57 0.16 -16.74 16.08
C TYR A 57 1.19 -17.34 15.13
N THR A 58 1.98 -18.30 15.61
CA THR A 58 3.01 -18.96 14.83
C THR A 58 3.95 -17.98 14.11
N PRO A 59 4.60 -17.04 14.84
CA PRO A 59 5.46 -16.04 14.21
C PRO A 59 6.63 -16.69 13.49
N VAL A 60 6.99 -16.17 12.33
CA VAL A 60 8.07 -16.67 11.49
C VAL A 60 8.98 -15.51 11.08
N ILE A 61 10.29 -15.75 11.05
CA ILE A 61 11.27 -14.83 10.46
C ILE A 61 11.69 -15.40 9.11
N ALA A 62 11.59 -14.58 8.07
CA ALA A 62 11.98 -14.95 6.73
C ALA A 62 12.89 -13.87 6.10
N GLU A 63 13.78 -14.30 5.22
CA GLU A 63 14.52 -13.37 4.37
C GLU A 63 13.56 -12.72 3.38
N TRP A 64 13.64 -11.39 3.26
CA TRP A 64 12.87 -10.64 2.28
C TRP A 64 13.79 -10.19 1.13
N LYS A 65 13.59 -10.79 -0.04
CA LYS A 65 14.27 -10.37 -1.27
C LYS A 65 13.58 -9.15 -1.84
N HIS A 66 14.30 -8.05 -1.98
CA HIS A 66 13.76 -6.76 -2.41
C HIS A 66 14.79 -5.94 -3.17
N ILE A 67 14.31 -5.02 -3.97
CA ILE A 67 15.11 -3.92 -4.50
C ILE A 67 15.05 -2.73 -3.54
N LYS A 68 16.03 -1.84 -3.57
CA LYS A 68 16.06 -0.67 -2.70
C LYS A 68 16.76 0.51 -3.35
N GLU A 69 16.50 1.70 -2.77
CA GLU A 69 17.17 2.93 -3.18
C GLU A 69 16.94 3.25 -4.66
N VAL A 70 15.72 3.03 -5.14
CA VAL A 70 15.28 3.35 -6.50
C VAL A 70 14.27 4.49 -6.48
N GLY A 71 14.34 5.37 -7.46
CA GLY A 71 13.43 6.50 -7.63
C GLY A 71 12.75 6.49 -8.99
N ILE A 72 11.48 6.90 -9.02
CA ILE A 72 10.72 7.20 -10.23
C ILE A 72 10.29 8.65 -10.13
N GLU A 73 10.81 9.51 -10.98
CA GLU A 73 10.60 10.95 -10.86
C GLU A 73 10.28 11.63 -12.19
N HIS A 74 9.51 12.73 -12.10
CA HIS A 74 9.28 13.67 -13.19
C HIS A 74 8.74 13.01 -14.47
N LEU A 75 7.78 12.10 -14.31
CA LEU A 75 7.16 11.40 -15.43
C LEU A 75 5.69 11.79 -15.59
N ARG A 76 5.25 11.76 -16.86
CA ARG A 76 3.86 11.82 -17.22
C ARG A 76 3.48 10.55 -18.00
N PHE A 77 2.37 9.98 -17.59
CA PHE A 77 1.72 8.85 -18.27
C PHE A 77 0.45 9.36 -18.93
N ASP A 78 0.36 9.27 -20.24
CA ASP A 78 -0.83 9.59 -21.02
C ASP A 78 -1.33 8.31 -21.70
N PHE A 79 -2.40 7.74 -21.15
CA PHE A 79 -3.04 6.59 -21.75
C PHE A 79 -4.15 7.02 -22.73
N PRO A 80 -4.48 6.21 -23.73
CA PRO A 80 -5.61 6.50 -24.60
C PRO A 80 -6.91 6.54 -23.77
N TYR A 81 -7.85 7.36 -24.23
CA TYR A 81 -9.17 7.36 -23.62
C TYR A 81 -9.89 6.05 -23.97
N ASP A 82 -10.43 5.39 -22.95
CA ASP A 82 -11.31 4.25 -23.10
C ASP A 82 -12.37 4.29 -21.98
N LEU A 83 -13.45 3.54 -22.16
CA LEU A 83 -14.50 3.45 -21.14
C LEU A 83 -14.02 2.60 -19.98
N TYR A 84 -14.33 3.04 -18.77
CA TYR A 84 -14.10 2.22 -17.58
C TYR A 84 -15.13 1.09 -17.52
N ASN A 85 -14.69 -0.12 -17.80
CA ASN A 85 -15.54 -1.31 -17.87
C ASN A 85 -15.89 -1.91 -16.51
N GLY A 86 -15.39 -1.32 -15.41
CA GLY A 86 -15.54 -1.80 -14.03
C GLY A 86 -14.22 -2.35 -13.49
N HIS A 87 -14.11 -2.45 -12.15
CA HIS A 87 -12.91 -3.01 -11.54
C HIS A 87 -12.84 -4.54 -11.73
N HIS A 88 -11.63 -5.05 -11.81
CA HIS A 88 -11.23 -6.43 -12.16
C HIS A 88 -11.46 -6.83 -13.62
N VAL A 89 -11.84 -5.88 -14.48
CA VAL A 89 -11.97 -6.07 -15.95
C VAL A 89 -11.33 -4.93 -16.73
N GLN A 90 -10.33 -4.29 -16.11
CA GLN A 90 -9.58 -3.19 -16.71
C GLN A 90 -8.66 -3.69 -17.85
N ASP A 91 -8.33 -2.80 -18.78
CA ASP A 91 -7.47 -3.09 -19.93
C ASP A 91 -5.97 -3.14 -19.57
N GLY A 92 -5.59 -2.70 -18.37
CA GLY A 92 -4.22 -2.80 -17.87
C GLY A 92 -3.42 -1.50 -17.94
N TYR A 93 -4.07 -0.34 -18.14
CA TYR A 93 -3.41 0.98 -18.14
C TYR A 93 -3.04 1.42 -16.71
N SER A 94 -2.16 0.67 -16.05
CA SER A 94 -1.63 1.00 -14.73
C SER A 94 -0.28 1.70 -14.87
N ALA A 95 -0.12 2.88 -14.25
CA ALA A 95 1.06 3.69 -14.48
C ALA A 95 2.30 3.12 -13.77
N ILE A 96 2.20 2.84 -12.47
CA ILE A 96 3.31 2.36 -11.66
C ILE A 96 2.84 1.23 -10.76
N PHE A 97 3.57 0.13 -10.75
CA PHE A 97 3.41 -0.94 -9.78
C PHE A 97 4.74 -1.23 -9.08
N LEU A 98 4.79 -0.96 -7.78
CA LEU A 98 5.91 -1.30 -6.93
C LEU A 98 5.64 -2.62 -6.22
N THR A 99 6.57 -3.55 -6.29
CA THR A 99 6.50 -4.80 -5.54
C THR A 99 7.86 -5.15 -4.97
N SER A 100 7.90 -5.70 -3.77
CA SER A 100 9.14 -6.08 -3.08
C SER A 100 10.21 -4.99 -3.15
N THR A 101 9.82 -3.76 -2.79
CA THR A 101 10.67 -2.56 -2.90
C THR A 101 10.81 -1.87 -1.55
N ALA A 102 12.01 -1.41 -1.23
CA ALA A 102 12.29 -0.72 0.03
C ALA A 102 13.12 0.56 -0.14
N HIS A 103 12.98 1.51 0.83
CA HIS A 103 13.78 2.73 0.89
C HIS A 103 13.85 3.48 -0.44
N SER A 104 12.71 3.67 -1.07
CA SER A 104 12.58 4.14 -2.44
C SER A 104 11.53 5.26 -2.52
N TRP A 105 11.36 5.85 -3.70
CA TRP A 105 10.41 6.95 -3.83
C TRP A 105 9.79 7.04 -5.23
N VAL A 106 8.59 7.65 -5.26
CA VAL A 106 7.89 8.06 -6.47
C VAL A 106 7.55 9.52 -6.32
N LYS A 107 7.96 10.38 -7.27
CA LYS A 107 7.82 11.82 -7.12
C LYS A 107 7.50 12.54 -8.43
N ASP A 108 6.67 13.59 -8.33
CA ASP A 108 6.31 14.47 -9.45
C ASP A 108 5.74 13.68 -10.64
N ILE A 109 4.68 12.94 -10.40
CA ILE A 109 4.04 12.06 -11.38
C ILE A 109 2.67 12.60 -11.79
N LYS A 110 2.45 12.68 -13.09
CA LYS A 110 1.12 12.97 -13.66
C LYS A 110 0.60 11.78 -14.44
N ILE A 111 -0.66 11.43 -14.20
CA ILE A 111 -1.29 10.28 -14.84
C ILE A 111 -2.62 10.72 -15.44
N HIS A 112 -2.81 10.43 -16.73
CA HIS A 112 -4.00 10.76 -17.46
C HIS A 112 -4.62 9.51 -18.09
N ASN A 113 -5.93 9.30 -17.89
CA ASN A 113 -6.72 8.16 -18.41
C ASN A 113 -6.23 6.77 -17.96
N GLY A 114 -5.60 6.65 -16.79
CA GLY A 114 -5.18 5.33 -16.28
C GLY A 114 -6.34 4.46 -15.80
N ASP A 115 -6.09 3.17 -15.67
CA ASP A 115 -6.93 2.25 -14.89
C ASP A 115 -6.55 2.33 -13.42
N ASN A 116 -5.25 2.38 -13.14
CA ASN A 116 -4.69 2.60 -11.83
C ASN A 116 -3.56 3.63 -11.90
N GLY A 117 -3.43 4.41 -10.85
CA GLY A 117 -2.31 5.31 -10.70
C GLY A 117 -1.08 4.58 -10.17
N ILE A 118 -0.89 4.56 -8.86
CA ILE A 118 0.25 3.90 -8.20
C ILE A 118 -0.26 2.77 -7.33
N LEU A 119 0.20 1.57 -7.61
CA LEU A 119 -0.04 0.40 -6.80
C LEU A 119 1.26 0.01 -6.11
N ALA A 120 1.21 -0.26 -4.82
CA ALA A 120 2.34 -0.78 -4.06
C ALA A 120 1.90 -2.01 -3.28
N ASP A 121 2.64 -3.11 -3.42
CA ASP A 121 2.39 -4.35 -2.71
C ASP A 121 3.69 -4.97 -2.21
N ASP A 122 3.72 -5.45 -0.96
CA ASP A 122 4.93 -5.99 -0.32
C ASP A 122 6.11 -5.00 -0.37
N CYS A 123 5.89 -3.77 0.07
CA CYS A 123 6.88 -2.69 0.04
C CYS A 123 7.07 -2.04 1.41
N ALA A 124 8.25 -1.42 1.64
CA ALA A 124 8.56 -0.77 2.91
C ALA A 124 9.38 0.51 2.77
N ASN A 125 9.10 1.49 3.64
CA ASN A 125 9.86 2.75 3.72
C ASN A 125 9.88 3.49 2.36
N ILE A 126 8.70 3.75 1.81
CA ILE A 126 8.53 4.42 0.52
C ILE A 126 7.93 5.82 0.74
N THR A 127 8.39 6.79 -0.03
CA THR A 127 7.75 8.09 -0.14
C THR A 127 7.09 8.23 -1.51
N ILE A 128 5.79 8.58 -1.53
CA ILE A 128 5.06 8.96 -2.74
C ILE A 128 4.67 10.43 -2.60
N GLU A 129 5.11 11.26 -3.51
CA GLU A 129 4.95 12.71 -3.38
C GLU A 129 4.60 13.38 -4.70
N ASN A 130 3.71 14.39 -4.66
CA ASN A 130 3.34 15.19 -5.81
C ASN A 130 2.79 14.35 -6.97
N VAL A 131 1.68 13.67 -6.75
CA VAL A 131 1.01 12.83 -7.76
C VAL A 131 -0.32 13.44 -8.13
N GLU A 132 -0.60 13.54 -9.41
CA GLU A 132 -1.87 14.02 -9.94
C GLU A 132 -2.50 12.99 -10.89
N THR A 133 -3.78 12.67 -10.68
CA THR A 133 -4.57 11.84 -11.59
C THR A 133 -5.67 12.66 -12.25
N THR A 134 -5.86 12.45 -13.56
CA THR A 134 -6.85 13.17 -14.37
C THR A 134 -7.49 12.25 -15.43
N GLY A 135 -8.59 12.70 -16.00
CA GLY A 135 -9.22 12.03 -17.15
C GLY A 135 -10.33 11.07 -16.75
N ARG A 136 -10.32 9.86 -17.30
CA ARG A 136 -11.38 8.86 -17.11
C ARG A 136 -11.38 8.25 -15.70
N THR A 137 -12.35 7.41 -15.40
CA THR A 137 -12.47 6.72 -14.12
C THR A 137 -11.34 5.73 -13.88
N TYR A 138 -10.79 5.73 -12.66
CA TYR A 138 -9.77 4.81 -12.16
C TYR A 138 -10.37 3.77 -11.22
N HIS A 139 -9.71 2.63 -11.06
CA HIS A 139 -9.95 1.74 -9.94
C HIS A 139 -9.29 2.31 -8.68
N TYR A 140 -7.96 2.47 -8.69
CA TYR A 140 -7.20 3.09 -7.61
C TYR A 140 -6.41 4.31 -8.07
N THR A 141 -6.42 5.40 -7.30
CA THR A 141 -5.41 6.46 -7.47
C THR A 141 -4.08 6.05 -6.84
N VAL A 142 -4.10 5.72 -5.55
CA VAL A 142 -2.96 5.13 -4.84
C VAL A 142 -3.45 3.99 -3.94
N MET A 143 -2.89 2.81 -4.12
CA MET A 143 -3.19 1.62 -3.33
C MET A 143 -1.93 1.13 -2.62
N LEU A 144 -2.02 0.92 -1.31
CA LEU A 144 -0.94 0.42 -0.45
C LEU A 144 -1.35 -0.93 0.14
N GLY A 145 -0.91 -2.04 -0.48
CA GLY A 145 -1.11 -3.41 -0.02
C GLY A 145 0.15 -3.99 0.63
N LEU A 146 0.04 -4.74 1.71
CA LEU A 146 1.19 -5.27 2.47
C LEU A 146 2.30 -4.22 2.69
N ALA A 147 1.91 -2.95 2.72
CA ALA A 147 2.80 -1.81 2.78
C ALA A 147 3.19 -1.48 4.22
N TYR A 148 4.44 -1.14 4.43
CA TYR A 148 4.96 -0.76 5.74
C TYR A 148 5.70 0.57 5.69
N ASN A 149 5.31 1.51 6.57
CA ASN A 149 5.99 2.78 6.76
C ASN A 149 6.08 3.62 5.48
N PHE A 150 4.93 3.92 4.89
CA PHE A 150 4.80 4.82 3.74
C PHE A 150 4.46 6.24 4.16
N LEU A 151 5.02 7.19 3.42
CA LEU A 151 4.57 8.57 3.42
C LEU A 151 4.05 8.92 2.02
N CYS A 152 2.74 9.16 1.91
CA CYS A 152 2.10 9.64 0.69
C CYS A 152 1.61 11.06 0.93
N LYS A 153 2.15 12.04 0.22
CA LYS A 153 1.80 13.45 0.41
C LYS A 153 1.60 14.20 -0.89
N ASN A 154 0.81 15.25 -0.84
CA ASN A 154 0.50 16.09 -2.01
C ASN A 154 -0.06 15.26 -3.18
N ILE A 155 -1.03 14.39 -2.89
CA ILE A 155 -1.73 13.61 -3.92
C ILE A 155 -2.98 14.38 -4.32
N THR A 156 -3.13 14.67 -5.61
CA THR A 156 -4.30 15.35 -6.17
C THR A 156 -5.12 14.40 -7.02
N VAL A 157 -6.32 14.10 -6.57
CA VAL A 157 -7.26 13.20 -7.25
C VAL A 157 -8.28 14.05 -8.01
N ASN A 158 -8.09 14.21 -9.32
CA ASN A 158 -9.00 14.93 -10.22
C ASN A 158 -9.79 14.00 -11.13
N ALA A 159 -9.44 12.73 -11.22
CA ALA A 159 -10.20 11.73 -11.97
C ALA A 159 -11.19 11.00 -11.05
N PRO A 160 -12.41 10.71 -11.49
CA PRO A 160 -13.30 9.81 -10.78
C PRO A 160 -12.59 8.47 -10.48
N CYS A 161 -12.85 7.89 -9.32
CA CYS A 161 -12.20 6.61 -8.96
C CYS A 161 -13.04 5.82 -7.97
N VAL A 162 -12.87 4.50 -7.98
CA VAL A 162 -13.50 3.62 -7.01
C VAL A 162 -12.84 3.80 -5.64
N HIS A 163 -11.50 3.88 -5.62
CA HIS A 163 -10.71 4.06 -4.40
C HIS A 163 -9.73 5.23 -4.58
N SER A 164 -9.99 6.35 -3.90
CA SER A 164 -9.16 7.56 -4.02
C SER A 164 -7.79 7.35 -3.38
N LEU A 165 -7.79 7.06 -2.07
CA LEU A 165 -6.61 6.80 -1.26
C LEU A 165 -6.87 5.54 -0.45
N SER A 166 -6.14 4.45 -0.70
CA SER A 166 -6.48 3.15 -0.15
C SER A 166 -5.32 2.51 0.63
N PHE A 167 -5.59 2.24 1.90
CA PHE A 167 -4.82 1.27 2.67
C PHE A 167 -5.44 -0.11 2.45
N ASN A 168 -4.71 -1.00 1.82
CA ASN A 168 -5.22 -2.29 1.40
C ASN A 168 -4.43 -3.43 2.07
N THR A 169 -5.11 -4.49 2.40
CA THR A 169 -4.61 -5.78 2.88
C THR A 169 -3.28 -5.72 3.64
N GLY A 170 -3.33 -5.45 4.94
CA GLY A 170 -2.16 -5.46 5.80
C GLY A 170 -1.26 -4.22 5.69
N ALA A 171 -1.73 -3.11 5.15
CA ALA A 171 -1.02 -1.84 5.24
C ALA A 171 -0.87 -1.38 6.68
N ARG A 172 0.31 -0.89 7.06
CA ARG A 172 0.61 -0.49 8.44
C ARG A 172 1.65 0.60 8.53
N ARG A 173 1.44 1.51 9.49
CA ARG A 173 2.24 2.71 9.69
C ARG A 173 2.37 3.56 8.43
N CYS A 174 1.33 3.62 7.63
CA CYS A 174 1.27 4.39 6.41
C CYS A 174 0.48 5.68 6.64
N VAL A 175 0.88 6.74 5.96
CA VAL A 175 0.25 8.05 6.08
C VAL A 175 -0.09 8.59 4.70
N PHE A 176 -1.33 9.04 4.53
CA PHE A 176 -1.70 10.00 3.48
C PHE A 176 -1.87 11.35 4.15
N THR A 177 -1.13 12.37 3.68
CA THR A 177 -1.22 13.73 4.22
C THR A 177 -1.19 14.79 3.12
N ASP A 178 -1.80 15.93 3.39
CA ASP A 178 -1.84 17.07 2.47
C ASP A 178 -2.38 16.72 1.08
N CYS A 179 -3.43 15.90 1.01
CA CYS A 179 -3.99 15.43 -0.25
C CYS A 179 -5.29 16.14 -0.60
N ASP A 180 -5.52 16.34 -1.90
CA ASP A 180 -6.73 16.93 -2.46
C ASP A 180 -7.55 15.87 -3.20
N VAL A 181 -8.76 15.59 -2.76
CA VAL A 181 -9.72 14.72 -3.44
C VAL A 181 -10.85 15.56 -4.00
N ASN A 182 -10.75 15.88 -5.30
CA ASN A 182 -11.66 16.79 -6.01
C ASN A 182 -12.80 16.05 -6.73
N VAL A 183 -13.09 14.84 -6.30
CA VAL A 183 -14.12 13.93 -6.80
C VAL A 183 -14.82 13.28 -5.63
N GLN A 184 -15.86 12.47 -5.88
CA GLN A 184 -16.47 11.69 -4.81
C GLN A 184 -15.39 10.86 -4.07
N PRO A 185 -15.18 11.08 -2.76
CA PRO A 185 -14.08 10.49 -2.05
C PRO A 185 -14.34 9.05 -1.64
N THR A 186 -13.31 8.22 -1.72
CA THR A 186 -13.24 6.94 -1.02
C THR A 186 -11.89 6.86 -0.30
N LEU A 187 -11.90 7.13 1.00
CA LEU A 187 -10.74 6.93 1.88
C LEU A 187 -10.95 5.59 2.57
N ASP A 188 -10.32 4.54 2.10
CA ASP A 188 -10.66 3.21 2.58
C ASP A 188 -9.52 2.48 3.30
N GLN A 189 -9.94 1.59 4.18
CA GLN A 189 -9.17 0.56 4.85
C GLN A 189 -9.60 -0.78 4.25
N HIS A 190 -9.19 -1.02 3.01
CA HIS A 190 -9.73 -2.09 2.18
C HIS A 190 -9.15 -3.45 2.54
N SER A 191 -10.00 -4.30 3.11
CA SER A 191 -9.66 -5.69 3.42
C SER A 191 -8.46 -5.85 4.39
N GLY A 192 -8.32 -6.99 5.01
CA GLY A 192 -7.18 -7.39 5.80
C GLY A 192 -6.99 -6.66 7.13
N CYS A 193 -5.82 -6.89 7.72
CA CYS A 193 -5.42 -6.31 8.99
C CYS A 193 -4.64 -5.01 8.77
N ASN A 194 -5.33 -3.94 8.38
CA ASN A 194 -4.76 -2.60 8.29
C ASN A 194 -4.73 -1.98 9.69
N PHE A 195 -3.59 -1.43 10.12
CA PHE A 195 -3.50 -0.80 11.43
C PHE A 195 -2.39 0.27 11.50
N GLN A 196 -2.55 1.19 12.45
CA GLN A 196 -1.63 2.32 12.64
C GLN A 196 -1.46 3.18 11.39
N ASN A 197 -2.48 3.27 10.54
CA ASN A 197 -2.49 4.13 9.37
C ASN A 197 -3.19 5.45 9.69
N LEU A 198 -2.86 6.50 8.94
CA LEU A 198 -3.39 7.83 9.17
C LEU A 198 -3.79 8.49 7.85
N PHE A 199 -5.00 9.06 7.81
CA PHE A 199 -5.38 10.11 6.87
C PHE A 199 -5.31 11.44 7.61
N ASP A 200 -4.45 12.34 7.16
CA ASP A 200 -4.19 13.63 7.79
C ASP A 200 -4.29 14.76 6.76
N ASN A 201 -4.94 15.85 7.13
CA ASN A 201 -5.10 17.02 6.27
C ASN A 201 -5.56 16.68 4.84
N ILE A 202 -6.63 15.90 4.72
CA ILE A 202 -7.23 15.55 3.44
C ILE A 202 -8.33 16.56 3.12
N ARG A 203 -8.13 17.33 2.05
CA ARG A 203 -9.14 18.25 1.55
C ARG A 203 -10.05 17.55 0.55
N ILE A 204 -11.33 17.58 0.81
CA ILE A 204 -12.37 16.99 -0.04
C ILE A 204 -13.19 18.11 -0.66
N ILE A 205 -13.25 18.14 -1.97
CA ILE A 205 -14.07 19.07 -2.73
C ILE A 205 -14.94 18.24 -3.67
N ASP A 206 -16.11 17.87 -3.17
CA ASP A 206 -17.16 17.24 -4.00
C ASP A 206 -17.86 18.35 -4.79
N LYS A 207 -17.81 18.26 -6.12
CA LYS A 207 -18.41 19.24 -7.04
C LYS A 207 -19.65 18.69 -7.69
#